data_274cefd0044c5f3196e43263cbe0a48a
#
_entry.id   274cefd0044c5f3196e43263cbe0a48a
#
_cell.length_a   1.000
_cell.length_b   1.000
_cell.length_c   1.000
_cell.angle_alpha   90.00
_cell.angle_beta   90.00
_cell.angle_gamma   90.00
#
_symmetry.space_group_name_H-M   'P 1'
#
loop_
_entity.id
_entity.type
_entity.pdbx_description
1 polymer ?
#
loop_
_entity_poly.entity_id
_entity_poly.type
_entity_poly.pdbx_seq_one_letter_code
_entity_poly.pdbx_strand_id
1 'polypeptide(L)'
;MILIALVLGGIYGGLFTPTEAGAVGAMGALIISLVKKKLSRSVLWKVLSETGHIVASLLLLIIAATMYSRMLAISGLPNELGAWLTSTDLGLTGILVIYVIALVIMGTILDTTSIILIMVPLFLPVMAPYDISLIWFGIITIFGAEIGLLTPPLGISCYVIKTTLDDDSISLFDIFAGAFPFAVIMLLVLILLIAFPQISLILL
;
A
#
# COMPACT_ATOMS: atom_id res chain seq x y z
N MET A 1 -5.45 5.19 20.73
CA MET A 1 -5.05 6.59 20.62
C MET A 1 -3.62 6.85 21.12
N ILE A 2 -3.23 6.44 22.35
CA ILE A 2 -1.86 6.68 22.89
C ILE A 2 -0.76 6.13 21.95
N LEU A 3 -0.89 4.91 21.44
CA LEU A 3 0.09 4.32 20.53
C LEU A 3 0.20 5.10 19.21
N ILE A 4 -0.92 5.53 18.67
CA ILE A 4 -0.94 6.31 17.42
C ILE A 4 -0.23 7.66 17.64
N ALA A 5 -0.55 8.36 18.73
CA ALA A 5 0.09 9.61 19.08
C ALA A 5 1.60 9.44 19.33
N LEU A 6 2.00 8.35 19.99
CA LEU A 6 3.41 8.04 20.26
C LEU A 6 4.17 7.79 18.95
N VAL A 7 3.63 6.91 18.08
CA VAL A 7 4.29 6.49 16.84
C VAL A 7 4.34 7.63 15.85
N LEU A 8 3.19 8.23 15.50
CA LEU A 8 3.15 9.32 14.53
C LEU A 8 3.82 10.60 15.08
N GLY A 9 3.56 10.94 16.34
CA GLY A 9 4.20 12.09 16.97
C GLY A 9 5.71 11.97 17.04
N GLY A 10 6.23 10.76 17.25
CA GLY A 10 7.67 10.51 17.25
C GLY A 10 8.31 10.57 15.87
N ILE A 11 7.62 10.08 14.82
CA ILE A 11 8.08 10.19 13.42
C ILE A 11 8.12 11.67 13.00
N TYR A 12 7.02 12.39 13.14
CA TYR A 12 6.93 13.80 12.76
C TYR A 12 7.76 14.72 13.67
N GLY A 13 7.99 14.32 14.91
CA GLY A 13 8.91 15.01 15.82
C GLY A 13 10.39 14.71 15.57
N GLY A 14 10.73 13.86 14.59
CA GLY A 14 12.11 13.49 14.26
C GLY A 14 12.83 12.67 15.34
N LEU A 15 12.08 12.07 16.29
CA LEU A 15 12.66 11.27 17.37
C LEU A 15 13.14 9.90 16.90
N PHE A 16 12.49 9.34 15.89
CA PHE A 16 12.84 8.04 15.31
C PHE A 16 12.34 7.91 13.85
N THR A 17 13.00 7.06 13.11
CA THR A 17 12.65 6.72 11.73
C THR A 17 11.36 5.87 11.68
N PRO A 18 10.66 5.80 10.53
CA PRO A 18 9.50 4.93 10.37
C PRO A 18 9.76 3.46 10.73
N THR A 19 10.96 2.96 10.46
CA THR A 19 11.36 1.58 10.82
C THR A 19 11.48 1.40 12.34
N GLU A 20 12.12 2.35 13.03
CA GLU A 20 12.23 2.35 14.49
C GLU A 20 10.86 2.55 15.15
N ALA A 21 9.99 3.33 14.53
CA ALA A 21 8.61 3.54 14.96
C ALA A 21 7.81 2.24 15.05
N GLY A 22 8.06 1.29 14.14
CA GLY A 22 7.48 -0.06 14.21
C GLY A 22 7.87 -0.79 15.50
N ALA A 23 9.16 -0.74 15.88
CA ALA A 23 9.65 -1.34 17.11
C ALA A 23 9.07 -0.64 18.36
N VAL A 24 9.00 0.70 18.36
CA VAL A 24 8.40 1.50 19.43
C VAL A 24 6.91 1.18 19.59
N GLY A 25 6.18 1.06 18.49
CA GLY A 25 4.77 0.67 18.47
C GLY A 25 4.55 -0.73 19.04
N ALA A 26 5.36 -1.71 18.62
CA ALA A 26 5.30 -3.08 19.12
C ALA A 26 5.61 -3.15 20.63
N MET A 27 6.65 -2.44 21.08
CA MET A 27 7.00 -2.35 22.50
C MET A 27 5.88 -1.69 23.30
N GLY A 28 5.31 -0.60 22.80
CA GLY A 28 4.18 0.09 23.43
C GLY A 28 2.94 -0.79 23.55
N ALA A 29 2.61 -1.56 22.51
CA ALA A 29 1.52 -2.53 22.55
C ALA A 29 1.76 -3.64 23.58
N LEU A 30 3.00 -4.13 23.67
CA LEU A 30 3.41 -5.13 24.65
C LEU A 30 3.26 -4.59 26.09
N ILE A 31 3.74 -3.37 26.35
CA ILE A 31 3.61 -2.72 27.67
C ILE A 31 2.14 -2.54 28.04
N ILE A 32 1.30 -2.05 27.13
CA ILE A 32 -0.14 -1.88 27.38
C ILE A 32 -0.81 -3.22 27.68
N SER A 33 -0.43 -4.28 26.97
CA SER A 33 -0.97 -5.63 27.18
C SER A 33 -0.57 -6.21 28.53
N LEU A 34 0.66 -5.93 28.98
CA LEU A 34 1.16 -6.30 30.32
C LEU A 34 0.40 -5.55 31.42
N VAL A 35 0.26 -4.23 31.30
CA VAL A 35 -0.45 -3.40 32.28
C VAL A 35 -1.92 -3.82 32.39
N LYS A 36 -2.55 -4.15 31.24
CA LYS A 36 -3.93 -4.67 31.21
C LYS A 36 -4.05 -6.13 31.66
N LYS A 37 -2.94 -6.79 32.03
CA LYS A 37 -2.89 -8.21 32.43
C LYS A 37 -3.52 -9.16 31.42
N LYS A 38 -3.47 -8.80 30.12
CA LYS A 38 -4.00 -9.62 29.02
C LYS A 38 -2.93 -10.46 28.31
N LEU A 39 -1.65 -10.29 28.69
CA LEU A 39 -0.53 -11.01 28.11
C LEU A 39 -0.28 -12.31 28.91
N SER A 40 -0.78 -13.43 28.39
CA SER A 40 -0.40 -14.77 28.87
C SER A 40 0.76 -15.32 28.03
N ARG A 41 1.46 -16.33 28.57
CA ARG A 41 2.53 -17.02 27.84
C ARG A 41 2.04 -17.62 26.50
N SER A 42 0.81 -18.14 26.49
CA SER A 42 0.17 -18.68 25.28
C SER A 42 -0.10 -17.58 24.24
N VAL A 43 -0.63 -16.42 24.68
CA VAL A 43 -0.87 -15.27 23.81
C VAL A 43 0.45 -14.75 23.24
N LEU A 44 1.49 -14.62 24.05
CA LEU A 44 2.80 -14.17 23.59
C LEU A 44 3.37 -15.13 22.52
N TRP A 45 3.30 -16.44 22.79
CA TRP A 45 3.77 -17.45 21.82
C TRP A 45 2.99 -17.39 20.51
N LYS A 46 1.67 -17.24 20.58
CA LYS A 46 0.82 -17.08 19.39
C LYS A 46 1.23 -15.85 18.58
N VAL A 47 1.37 -14.69 19.24
CA VAL A 47 1.79 -13.43 18.58
C VAL A 47 3.15 -13.59 17.90
N LEU A 48 4.13 -14.18 18.59
CA LEU A 48 5.48 -14.39 18.01
C LEU A 48 5.44 -15.34 16.83
N SER A 49 4.67 -16.42 16.92
CA SER A 49 4.52 -17.39 15.82
C SER A 49 3.84 -16.77 14.60
N GLU A 50 2.73 -16.06 14.80
CA GLU A 50 2.02 -15.36 13.71
C GLU A 50 2.89 -14.28 13.07
N THR A 51 3.59 -13.49 13.88
CA THR A 51 4.55 -12.49 13.37
C THR A 51 5.66 -13.14 12.57
N GLY A 52 6.19 -14.28 13.03
CA GLY A 52 7.20 -15.03 12.31
C GLY A 52 6.72 -15.51 10.94
N HIS A 53 5.49 -16.03 10.85
CA HIS A 53 4.88 -16.44 9.58
C HIS A 53 4.71 -15.25 8.61
N ILE A 54 4.19 -14.12 9.10
CA ILE A 54 4.00 -12.92 8.29
C ILE A 54 5.35 -12.40 7.78
N VAL A 55 6.35 -12.28 8.66
CA VAL A 55 7.69 -11.80 8.29
C VAL A 55 8.35 -12.73 7.27
N ALA A 56 8.26 -14.05 7.47
CA ALA A 56 8.83 -15.03 6.54
C ALA A 56 8.19 -14.91 5.14
N SER A 57 6.86 -14.76 5.07
CA SER A 57 6.14 -14.56 3.82
C SER A 57 6.54 -13.26 3.14
N LEU A 58 6.64 -12.15 3.88
CA LEU A 58 7.06 -10.86 3.34
C LEU A 58 8.50 -10.90 2.83
N LEU A 59 9.42 -11.54 3.55
CA LEU A 59 10.80 -11.68 3.09
C LEU A 59 10.89 -12.49 1.80
N LEU A 60 10.11 -13.58 1.68
CA LEU A 60 10.04 -14.36 0.45
C LEU A 60 9.53 -13.52 -0.73
N LEU A 61 8.48 -12.72 -0.51
CA LEU A 61 7.95 -11.80 -1.53
C LEU A 61 8.99 -10.76 -1.95
N ILE A 62 9.73 -10.19 -1.01
CA ILE A 62 10.78 -9.20 -1.31
C ILE A 62 11.91 -9.83 -2.13
N ILE A 63 12.33 -11.06 -1.80
CA ILE A 63 13.34 -11.79 -2.57
C ILE A 63 12.83 -12.04 -4.01
N ALA A 64 11.61 -12.57 -4.15
CA ALA A 64 11.00 -12.81 -5.46
C ALA A 64 10.87 -11.52 -6.27
N ALA A 65 10.45 -10.42 -5.64
CA ALA A 65 10.34 -9.11 -6.28
C ALA A 65 11.70 -8.54 -6.72
N THR A 66 12.75 -8.78 -5.94
CA THR A 66 14.12 -8.38 -6.33
C THR A 66 14.59 -9.13 -7.59
N MET A 67 14.29 -10.44 -7.66
CA MET A 67 14.58 -11.24 -8.86
C MET A 67 13.76 -10.76 -10.05
N TYR A 68 12.46 -10.49 -9.85
CA TYR A 68 11.57 -9.94 -10.87
C TYR A 68 12.07 -8.59 -11.40
N SER A 69 12.43 -7.67 -10.51
CA SER A 69 12.97 -6.35 -10.88
C SER A 69 14.25 -6.47 -11.73
N ARG A 70 15.15 -7.39 -11.37
CA ARG A 70 16.36 -7.68 -12.17
C ARG A 70 16.03 -8.28 -13.54
N MET A 71 15.06 -9.19 -13.59
CA MET A 71 14.58 -9.77 -14.85
C MET A 71 14.01 -8.68 -15.77
N LEU A 72 13.18 -7.78 -15.24
CA LEU A 72 12.66 -6.63 -15.99
C LEU A 72 13.76 -5.73 -16.52
N ALA A 73 14.76 -5.42 -15.70
CA ALA A 73 15.89 -4.57 -16.11
C ALA A 73 16.68 -5.19 -17.28
N ILE A 74 16.89 -6.52 -17.25
CA ILE A 74 17.63 -7.25 -18.30
C ILE A 74 16.76 -7.41 -19.57
N SER A 75 15.45 -7.63 -19.43
CA SER A 75 14.54 -7.81 -20.57
C SER A 75 14.36 -6.57 -21.43
N GLY A 76 14.66 -5.39 -20.89
CA GLY A 76 14.40 -4.11 -21.55
C GLY A 76 12.91 -3.72 -21.64
N LEU A 77 12.01 -4.57 -21.14
CA LEU A 77 10.55 -4.33 -21.20
C LEU A 77 10.12 -2.96 -20.64
N PRO A 78 10.64 -2.47 -19.48
CA PRO A 78 10.26 -1.15 -18.99
C PRO A 78 10.65 -0.02 -19.95
N ASN A 79 11.77 -0.13 -20.63
CA ASN A 79 12.23 0.87 -21.62
C ASN A 79 11.35 0.84 -22.88
N GLU A 80 10.98 -0.35 -23.38
CA GLU A 80 10.07 -0.49 -24.51
C GLU A 80 8.68 0.06 -24.18
N LEU A 81 8.18 -0.25 -22.99
CA LEU A 81 6.92 0.27 -22.47
C LEU A 81 6.98 1.81 -22.34
N GLY A 82 8.09 2.35 -21.86
CA GLY A 82 8.32 3.78 -21.79
C GLY A 82 8.33 4.43 -23.18
N ALA A 83 9.06 3.86 -24.12
CA ALA A 83 9.12 4.35 -25.50
C ALA A 83 7.73 4.30 -26.16
N TRP A 84 6.97 3.23 -25.96
CA TRP A 84 5.61 3.11 -26.48
C TRP A 84 4.67 4.17 -25.87
N LEU A 85 4.69 4.34 -24.54
CA LEU A 85 3.86 5.34 -23.86
C LEU A 85 4.23 6.78 -24.25
N THR A 86 5.49 7.08 -24.39
CA THR A 86 5.93 8.42 -24.85
C THR A 86 5.59 8.68 -26.31
N SER A 87 5.52 7.64 -27.17
CA SER A 87 5.11 7.78 -28.56
C SER A 87 3.61 8.10 -28.74
N THR A 88 2.81 7.95 -27.68
CA THR A 88 1.37 8.24 -27.70
C THR A 88 1.03 9.72 -27.46
N ASP A 89 2.02 10.58 -27.24
CA ASP A 89 1.85 12.01 -26.93
C ASP A 89 0.93 12.32 -25.72
N LEU A 90 0.70 11.33 -24.85
CA LEU A 90 -0.19 11.46 -23.70
C LEU A 90 0.37 12.37 -22.59
N GLY A 91 1.65 12.63 -22.60
CA GLY A 91 2.34 13.37 -21.56
C GLY A 91 2.29 12.66 -20.18
N LEU A 92 2.85 13.32 -19.16
CA LEU A 92 2.88 12.76 -17.79
C LEU A 92 1.50 12.40 -17.25
N THR A 93 0.51 13.29 -17.44
CA THR A 93 -0.84 13.09 -16.91
C THR A 93 -1.50 11.85 -17.51
N GLY A 94 -1.38 11.64 -18.82
CA GLY A 94 -1.96 10.47 -19.48
C GLY A 94 -1.30 9.16 -19.01
N ILE A 95 0.02 9.16 -18.85
CA ILE A 95 0.76 8.01 -18.33
C ILE A 95 0.34 7.70 -16.88
N LEU A 96 0.17 8.72 -16.05
CA LEU A 96 -0.31 8.54 -14.67
C LEU A 96 -1.74 8.00 -14.62
N VAL A 97 -2.63 8.42 -15.51
CA VAL A 97 -3.98 7.87 -15.61
C VAL A 97 -3.94 6.38 -15.96
N ILE A 98 -3.14 5.99 -16.95
CA ILE A 98 -2.95 4.57 -17.31
C ILE A 98 -2.40 3.79 -16.13
N TYR A 99 -1.40 4.34 -15.44
CA TYR A 99 -0.80 3.75 -14.25
C TYR A 99 -1.82 3.52 -13.14
N VAL A 100 -2.60 4.54 -12.80
CA VAL A 100 -3.64 4.45 -11.76
C VAL A 100 -4.72 3.43 -12.14
N ILE A 101 -5.17 3.41 -13.39
CA ILE A 101 -6.12 2.40 -13.85
C ILE A 101 -5.54 0.98 -13.67
N ALA A 102 -4.29 0.78 -14.05
CA ALA A 102 -3.63 -0.50 -13.86
C ALA A 102 -3.51 -0.89 -12.37
N LEU A 103 -3.17 0.08 -11.50
CA LEU A 103 -3.12 -0.12 -10.04
C LEU A 103 -4.48 -0.53 -9.48
N VAL A 104 -5.54 0.17 -9.87
CA VAL A 104 -6.92 -0.14 -9.41
C VAL A 104 -7.33 -1.53 -9.87
N ILE A 105 -7.09 -1.88 -11.14
CA ILE A 105 -7.41 -3.22 -11.67
C ILE A 105 -6.64 -4.30 -10.90
N MET A 106 -5.33 -4.13 -10.71
CA MET A 106 -4.52 -5.09 -9.96
C MET A 106 -4.92 -5.15 -8.48
N GLY A 107 -5.29 -4.00 -7.89
CA GLY A 107 -5.76 -3.91 -6.50
C GLY A 107 -7.05 -4.66 -6.24
N THR A 108 -7.87 -4.93 -7.26
CA THR A 108 -9.04 -5.80 -7.08
C THR A 108 -8.67 -7.26 -6.78
N ILE A 109 -7.43 -7.69 -7.11
CA ILE A 109 -6.99 -9.09 -7.06
C ILE A 109 -5.82 -9.30 -6.10
N LEU A 110 -4.92 -8.32 -6.01
CA LEU A 110 -3.66 -8.40 -5.26
C LEU A 110 -3.66 -7.45 -4.06
N ASP A 111 -2.87 -7.78 -3.06
CA ASP A 111 -2.60 -6.89 -1.93
C ASP A 111 -1.65 -5.74 -2.30
N THR A 112 -1.68 -4.66 -1.53
CA THR A 112 -0.90 -3.45 -1.76
C THR A 112 0.61 -3.72 -1.85
N THR A 113 1.14 -4.61 -1.01
CA THR A 113 2.58 -4.94 -1.02
C THR A 113 2.99 -5.60 -2.34
N SER A 114 2.22 -6.58 -2.80
CA SER A 114 2.45 -7.27 -4.07
C SER A 114 2.37 -6.31 -5.26
N ILE A 115 1.40 -5.39 -5.25
CA ILE A 115 1.25 -4.39 -6.31
C ILE A 115 2.48 -3.46 -6.36
N ILE A 116 2.93 -2.94 -5.22
CA ILE A 116 4.10 -2.08 -5.16
C ILE A 116 5.32 -2.79 -5.72
N LEU A 117 5.55 -4.04 -5.30
CA LEU A 117 6.70 -4.83 -5.71
C LEU A 117 6.70 -5.19 -7.21
N ILE A 118 5.54 -5.23 -7.85
CA ILE A 118 5.39 -5.51 -9.28
C ILE A 118 5.40 -4.21 -10.11
N MET A 119 4.57 -3.26 -9.73
CA MET A 119 4.27 -2.09 -10.56
C MET A 119 5.36 -1.02 -10.49
N VAL A 120 5.97 -0.82 -9.31
CA VAL A 120 7.01 0.21 -9.16
C VAL A 120 8.24 -0.09 -10.03
N PRO A 121 8.84 -1.29 -10.02
CA PRO A 121 9.98 -1.58 -10.91
C PRO A 121 9.64 -1.48 -12.41
N LEU A 122 8.39 -1.77 -12.78
CA LEU A 122 7.94 -1.69 -14.17
C LEU A 122 7.78 -0.24 -14.64
N PHE A 123 7.18 0.63 -13.83
CA PHE A 123 6.83 2.00 -14.23
C PHE A 123 7.87 3.05 -13.81
N LEU A 124 8.74 2.78 -12.85
CA LEU A 124 9.75 3.73 -12.42
C LEU A 124 10.65 4.22 -13.57
N PRO A 125 11.16 3.35 -14.47
CA PRO A 125 11.92 3.79 -15.63
C PRO A 125 11.09 4.63 -16.63
N VAL A 126 9.78 4.35 -16.74
CA VAL A 126 8.85 5.14 -17.57
C VAL A 126 8.68 6.55 -17.03
N MET A 127 8.74 6.72 -15.71
CA MET A 127 8.58 8.01 -15.02
C MET A 127 9.90 8.83 -14.95
N ALA A 128 11.05 8.16 -15.13
CA ALA A 128 12.36 8.81 -15.00
C ALA A 128 12.55 10.06 -15.88
N PRO A 129 12.05 10.15 -17.14
CA PRO A 129 12.21 11.35 -17.95
C PRO A 129 11.46 12.59 -17.44
N TYR A 130 10.49 12.42 -16.53
CA TYR A 130 9.63 13.49 -16.03
C TYR A 130 10.14 14.15 -14.75
N ASP A 131 11.28 13.70 -14.21
CA ASP A 131 11.92 14.25 -12.99
C ASP A 131 10.95 14.43 -11.81
N ILE A 132 10.09 13.44 -11.59
CA ILE A 132 9.07 13.46 -10.54
C ILE A 132 9.65 13.02 -9.18
N SER A 133 9.08 13.53 -8.09
CA SER A 133 9.39 13.04 -6.75
C SER A 133 9.00 11.58 -6.58
N LEU A 134 9.95 10.73 -6.15
CA LEU A 134 9.69 9.32 -5.85
C LEU A 134 8.69 9.13 -4.70
N ILE A 135 8.67 10.08 -3.76
CA ILE A 135 7.72 10.05 -2.64
C ILE A 135 6.30 10.30 -3.15
N TRP A 136 6.12 11.31 -3.97
CA TRP A 136 4.83 11.58 -4.61
C TRP A 136 4.35 10.40 -5.46
N PHE A 137 5.23 9.81 -6.26
CA PHE A 137 4.93 8.61 -7.05
C PHE A 137 4.54 7.43 -6.16
N GLY A 138 5.25 7.22 -5.04
CA GLY A 138 4.91 6.18 -4.05
C GLY A 138 3.54 6.40 -3.42
N ILE A 139 3.18 7.63 -3.08
CA ILE A 139 1.86 7.97 -2.53
C ILE A 139 0.76 7.66 -3.54
N ILE A 140 0.93 8.05 -4.81
CA ILE A 140 -0.02 7.71 -5.89
C ILE A 140 -0.19 6.20 -6.02
N THR A 141 0.93 5.46 -5.94
CA THR A 141 0.92 4.00 -6.03
C THR A 141 0.10 3.38 -4.91
N ILE A 142 0.32 3.81 -3.67
CA ILE A 142 -0.43 3.31 -2.50
C ILE A 142 -1.92 3.63 -2.64
N PHE A 143 -2.28 4.89 -2.94
CA PHE A 143 -3.68 5.28 -3.09
C PHE A 143 -4.39 4.51 -4.20
N GLY A 144 -3.73 4.33 -5.36
CA GLY A 144 -4.29 3.57 -6.48
C GLY A 144 -4.55 2.10 -6.10
N ALA A 145 -3.60 1.47 -5.42
CA ALA A 145 -3.74 0.09 -4.95
C ALA A 145 -4.86 -0.05 -3.90
N GLU A 146 -4.94 0.85 -2.92
CA GLU A 146 -5.96 0.84 -1.86
C GLU A 146 -7.38 1.05 -2.42
N ILE A 147 -7.55 1.92 -3.44
CA ILE A 147 -8.84 2.05 -4.14
C ILE A 147 -9.24 0.71 -4.76
N GLY A 148 -8.29 0.00 -5.38
CA GLY A 148 -8.53 -1.33 -5.95
C GLY A 148 -8.98 -2.35 -4.91
N LEU A 149 -8.39 -2.36 -3.71
CA LEU A 149 -8.76 -3.26 -2.61
C LEU A 149 -10.20 -3.07 -2.12
N LEU A 150 -10.82 -1.90 -2.37
CA LEU A 150 -12.20 -1.60 -2.04
C LEU A 150 -13.15 -1.80 -3.24
N THR A 151 -12.61 -2.13 -4.42
CA THR A 151 -13.35 -2.16 -5.69
C THR A 151 -13.65 -3.61 -6.09
N PRO A 152 -14.89 -3.94 -6.55
CA PRO A 152 -15.19 -5.25 -7.13
C PRO A 152 -14.26 -5.56 -8.33
N PRO A 153 -14.01 -6.84 -8.70
CA PRO A 153 -14.79 -8.03 -8.32
C PRO A 153 -14.37 -8.73 -7.03
N LEU A 154 -13.10 -8.69 -6.65
CA LEU A 154 -12.64 -9.40 -5.44
C LEU A 154 -12.59 -8.46 -4.24
N GLY A 155 -11.90 -7.30 -4.35
CA GLY A 155 -11.79 -6.33 -3.26
C GLY A 155 -11.40 -6.96 -1.94
N ILE A 156 -10.15 -7.41 -1.82
CA ILE A 156 -9.67 -8.24 -0.71
C ILE A 156 -10.08 -7.68 0.66
N SER A 157 -10.04 -6.36 0.85
CA SER A 157 -10.45 -5.73 2.11
C SER A 157 -11.92 -5.98 2.45
N CYS A 158 -12.82 -5.93 1.46
CA CYS A 158 -14.24 -6.22 1.66
C CYS A 158 -14.48 -7.70 1.98
N TYR A 159 -13.71 -8.58 1.35
CA TYR A 159 -13.75 -10.03 1.66
C TYR A 159 -13.28 -10.32 3.09
N VAL A 160 -12.20 -9.71 3.53
CA VAL A 160 -11.70 -9.85 4.91
C VAL A 160 -12.75 -9.37 5.92
N ILE A 161 -13.43 -8.25 5.64
CA ILE A 161 -14.54 -7.78 6.47
C ILE A 161 -15.63 -8.83 6.55
N LYS A 162 -16.08 -9.39 5.40
CA LYS A 162 -17.13 -10.42 5.36
C LYS A 162 -16.78 -11.65 6.20
N THR A 163 -15.55 -12.15 6.05
CA THR A 163 -15.10 -13.34 6.80
C THR A 163 -14.90 -13.08 8.28
N THR A 164 -14.63 -11.82 8.67
CA THR A 164 -14.41 -11.44 10.08
C THR A 164 -15.71 -11.16 10.82
N LEU A 165 -16.74 -10.67 10.12
CA LEU A 165 -18.04 -10.36 10.73
C LEU A 165 -18.81 -11.62 11.14
N ASP A 166 -18.61 -12.75 10.44
CA ASP A 166 -19.29 -14.04 10.68
C ASP A 166 -20.82 -13.88 10.81
N ASP A 167 -21.40 -12.94 10.03
CA ASP A 167 -22.84 -12.62 10.02
C ASP A 167 -23.40 -12.85 8.61
N ASP A 168 -24.26 -13.86 8.50
CA ASP A 168 -24.88 -14.25 7.23
C ASP A 168 -25.91 -13.23 6.72
N SER A 169 -26.43 -12.35 7.59
CA SER A 169 -27.41 -11.34 7.23
C SER A 169 -26.82 -10.21 6.38
N ILE A 170 -25.49 -9.99 6.47
CA ILE A 170 -24.78 -8.96 5.71
C ILE A 170 -24.12 -9.61 4.49
N SER A 171 -24.60 -9.28 3.31
CA SER A 171 -24.02 -9.79 2.07
C SER A 171 -22.69 -9.09 1.71
N LEU A 172 -21.88 -9.73 0.88
CA LEU A 172 -20.65 -9.10 0.34
C LEU A 172 -21.00 -7.83 -0.45
N PHE A 173 -22.15 -7.82 -1.13
CA PHE A 173 -22.64 -6.65 -1.86
C PHE A 173 -22.92 -5.47 -0.94
N ASP A 174 -23.50 -5.70 0.24
CA ASP A 174 -23.76 -4.65 1.23
C ASP A 174 -22.45 -4.03 1.73
N ILE A 175 -21.42 -4.85 1.89
CA ILE A 175 -20.08 -4.37 2.27
C ILE A 175 -19.47 -3.52 1.17
N PHE A 176 -19.54 -3.95 -0.10
CA PHE A 176 -19.08 -3.14 -1.23
C PHE A 176 -19.87 -1.83 -1.37
N ALA A 177 -21.19 -1.88 -1.20
CA ALA A 177 -22.01 -0.68 -1.23
C ALA A 177 -21.63 0.30 -0.11
N GLY A 178 -21.33 -0.21 1.09
CA GLY A 178 -20.81 0.59 2.21
C GLY A 178 -19.39 1.12 1.99
N ALA A 179 -18.53 0.38 1.29
CA ALA A 179 -17.17 0.78 0.99
C ALA A 179 -17.08 1.78 -0.19
N PHE A 180 -18.05 1.76 -1.10
CA PHE A 180 -18.04 2.59 -2.31
C PHE A 180 -17.86 4.09 -2.07
N PRO A 181 -18.54 4.75 -1.12
CA PRO A 181 -18.31 6.17 -0.83
C PRO A 181 -16.86 6.46 -0.43
N PHE A 182 -16.22 5.56 0.31
CA PHE A 182 -14.80 5.69 0.69
C PHE A 182 -13.88 5.57 -0.52
N ALA A 183 -14.13 4.61 -1.41
CA ALA A 183 -13.38 4.46 -2.65
C ALA A 183 -13.49 5.72 -3.53
N VAL A 184 -14.69 6.33 -3.62
CA VAL A 184 -14.91 7.59 -4.35
C VAL A 184 -14.13 8.74 -3.70
N ILE A 185 -14.19 8.87 -2.37
CA ILE A 185 -13.42 9.92 -1.65
C ILE A 185 -11.92 9.71 -1.88
N MET A 186 -11.42 8.49 -1.79
CA MET A 186 -10.01 8.19 -2.05
C MET A 186 -9.61 8.53 -3.49
N LEU A 187 -10.47 8.26 -4.46
CA LEU A 187 -10.24 8.65 -5.85
C LEU A 187 -10.16 10.17 -6.01
N LEU A 188 -11.06 10.93 -5.37
CA LEU A 188 -11.02 12.39 -5.38
C LEU A 188 -9.73 12.93 -4.74
N VAL A 189 -9.32 12.35 -3.60
CA VAL A 189 -8.04 12.69 -2.96
C VAL A 189 -6.87 12.36 -3.88
N LEU A 190 -6.88 11.21 -4.54
CA LEU A 190 -5.83 10.82 -5.49
C LEU A 190 -5.73 11.81 -6.66
N ILE A 191 -6.86 12.22 -7.24
CA ILE A 191 -6.89 13.25 -8.30
C ILE A 191 -6.29 14.57 -7.78
N LEU A 192 -6.63 14.96 -6.56
CA LEU A 192 -6.10 16.17 -5.93
C LEU A 192 -4.58 16.06 -5.70
N LEU A 193 -4.07 14.91 -5.25
CA LEU A 193 -2.64 14.67 -5.07
C LEU A 193 -1.86 14.66 -6.39
N ILE A 194 -2.49 14.20 -7.48
CA ILE A 194 -1.91 14.26 -8.82
C ILE A 194 -1.86 15.71 -9.31
N ALA A 195 -2.94 16.47 -9.10
CA ALA A 195 -3.02 17.87 -9.53
C ALA A 195 -2.12 18.81 -8.71
N PHE A 196 -1.90 18.50 -7.43
CA PHE A 196 -1.14 19.33 -6.49
C PHE A 196 -0.09 18.49 -5.74
N PRO A 197 1.04 18.14 -6.38
CA PRO A 197 2.11 17.33 -5.77
C PRO A 197 2.62 17.87 -4.43
N GLN A 198 2.57 19.20 -4.25
CA GLN A 198 3.01 19.88 -3.04
C GLN A 198 2.29 19.39 -1.78
N ILE A 199 1.03 18.96 -1.89
CA ILE A 199 0.27 18.45 -0.75
C ILE A 199 0.96 17.21 -0.16
N SER A 200 1.53 16.35 -1.02
CA SER A 200 2.28 15.15 -0.61
C SER A 200 3.64 15.46 0.02
N LEU A 201 4.21 16.63 -0.28
CA LEU A 201 5.59 16.98 0.05
C LEU A 201 5.70 18.04 1.16
N ILE A 202 4.58 18.62 1.59
CA ILE A 202 4.56 19.74 2.56
C ILE A 202 5.09 19.38 3.95
N LEU A 203 5.11 18.10 4.30
CA LEU A 203 5.60 17.61 5.60
C LEU A 203 7.01 17.01 5.54
N LEU A 204 7.69 17.14 4.40
CA LEU A 204 9.05 16.70 4.17
C LEU A 204 10.00 17.88 4.18
#